data_771478e29d3602da6d7bbdf98428361f
#
_entry.id   771478e29d3602da6d7bbdf98428361f
#
_cell.length_a   1.000
_cell.length_b   1.000
_cell.length_c   1.000
_cell.angle_alpha   90.00
_cell.angle_beta   90.00
_cell.angle_gamma   90.00
#
_symmetry.space_group_name_H-M   'P 1'
#
loop_
_entity.id
_entity.type
_entity.pdbx_description
1 polymer ?
#
loop_
_entity_poly.entity_id
_entity_poly.type
_entity_poly.pdbx_seq_one_letter_code
_entity_poly.pdbx_strand_id
1 'polypeptide(L)'
;DDVVAILNCCYEAMDRLANDSDARAKYAMDLYKNEGGTTYTDEDMASEIKNVTFWTWEDLENPEYPFGNTMKVMGDFLMEEGLIEEGSMPQIEAALNHDFVDRLIEYHKANQ
;
A
#
# COMPACT_ATOMS: atom_id res chain seq x y z
N ASP A 1 -8.98 -11.60 -14.89
CA ASP A 1 -9.75 -10.97 -13.84
C ASP A 1 -9.28 -9.53 -13.68
N ASP A 2 -10.16 -8.57 -13.94
CA ASP A 2 -9.83 -7.14 -14.04
C ASP A 2 -9.23 -6.57 -12.73
N VAL A 3 -9.69 -7.06 -11.59
CA VAL A 3 -9.18 -6.63 -10.27
C VAL A 3 -7.70 -7.02 -10.13
N VAL A 4 -7.35 -8.26 -10.46
CA VAL A 4 -5.97 -8.74 -10.39
C VAL A 4 -5.07 -7.98 -11.38
N ALA A 5 -5.57 -7.70 -12.59
CA ALA A 5 -4.83 -6.93 -13.58
C ALA A 5 -4.54 -5.48 -13.11
N ILE A 6 -5.54 -4.83 -12.50
CA ILE A 6 -5.36 -3.48 -11.92
C ILE A 6 -4.36 -3.51 -10.77
N LEU A 7 -4.48 -4.48 -9.86
CA LEU A 7 -3.53 -4.64 -8.76
C LEU A 7 -2.11 -4.89 -9.27
N ASN A 8 -1.94 -5.72 -10.32
CA ASN A 8 -0.65 -5.94 -10.95
C ASN A 8 -0.03 -4.62 -11.44
N CYS A 9 -0.80 -3.79 -12.15
CA CYS A 9 -0.31 -2.48 -12.59
C CYS A 9 0.11 -1.58 -11.41
N CYS A 10 -0.65 -1.59 -10.31
CA CYS A 10 -0.30 -0.83 -9.11
C CYS A 10 1.01 -1.32 -8.48
N TYR A 11 1.18 -2.64 -8.35
CA TYR A 11 2.40 -3.21 -7.78
C TYR A 11 3.62 -3.03 -8.68
N GLU A 12 3.48 -3.15 -9.99
CA GLU A 12 4.55 -2.82 -10.93
C GLU A 12 5.00 -1.35 -10.80
N ALA A 13 4.05 -0.44 -10.64
CA ALA A 13 4.36 0.97 -10.41
C ALA A 13 5.07 1.19 -9.06
N MET A 14 4.59 0.55 -7.99
CA MET A 14 5.21 0.64 -6.66
C MET A 14 6.61 0.05 -6.64
N ASP A 15 6.81 -1.13 -7.22
CA ASP A 15 8.10 -1.80 -7.31
C ASP A 15 9.12 -0.95 -8.07
N ARG A 16 8.72 -0.39 -9.21
CA ARG A 16 9.55 0.52 -9.98
C ARG A 16 9.93 1.77 -9.19
N LEU A 17 8.97 2.38 -8.49
CA LEU A 17 9.18 3.62 -7.74
C LEU A 17 9.84 3.39 -6.38
N ALA A 18 9.80 2.18 -5.82
CA ALA A 18 10.48 1.84 -4.57
C ALA A 18 11.99 2.11 -4.67
N ASN A 19 12.57 1.88 -5.85
CA ASN A 19 14.01 1.98 -6.12
C ASN A 19 14.40 3.26 -6.86
N ASP A 20 13.46 4.17 -7.15
CA ASP A 20 13.71 5.42 -7.87
C ASP A 20 13.11 6.61 -7.11
N SER A 21 13.90 7.12 -6.14
CA SER A 21 13.48 8.25 -5.29
C SER A 21 13.26 9.53 -6.08
N ASP A 22 14.00 9.75 -7.17
CA ASP A 22 13.87 10.97 -7.98
C ASP A 22 12.56 10.94 -8.78
N ALA A 23 12.23 9.78 -9.37
CA ALA A 23 10.94 9.59 -10.04
C ALA A 23 9.78 9.71 -9.06
N ARG A 24 9.89 9.13 -7.85
CA ARG A 24 8.89 9.29 -6.79
C ARG A 24 8.64 10.74 -6.44
N ALA A 25 9.72 11.49 -6.16
CA ALA A 25 9.62 12.91 -5.83
C ALA A 25 8.94 13.70 -6.94
N LYS A 26 9.37 13.49 -8.18
CA LYS A 26 8.79 14.16 -9.33
C LYS A 26 7.30 13.88 -9.49
N TYR A 27 6.88 12.61 -9.49
CA TYR A 27 5.47 12.26 -9.65
C TYR A 27 4.60 12.75 -8.49
N ALA A 28 5.11 12.70 -7.25
CA ALA A 28 4.41 13.22 -6.09
C ALA A 28 4.23 14.76 -6.20
N MET A 29 5.27 15.50 -6.56
CA MET A 29 5.19 16.95 -6.75
C MET A 29 4.21 17.32 -7.85
N ASP A 30 4.23 16.62 -8.98
CA ASP A 30 3.30 16.84 -10.09
C ASP A 30 1.85 16.57 -9.66
N LEU A 31 1.61 15.49 -8.91
CA LEU A 31 0.29 15.14 -8.37
C LEU A 31 -0.23 16.21 -7.41
N TYR A 32 0.56 16.59 -6.41
CA TYR A 32 0.16 17.59 -5.44
C TYR A 32 -0.11 18.96 -6.07
N LYS A 33 0.68 19.35 -7.06
CA LYS A 33 0.48 20.60 -7.79
C LYS A 33 -0.80 20.58 -8.62
N ASN A 34 -1.06 19.49 -9.32
CA ASN A 34 -2.15 19.40 -10.28
C ASN A 34 -3.50 19.10 -9.61
N GLU A 35 -3.51 18.27 -8.57
CA GLU A 35 -4.73 17.79 -7.90
C GLU A 35 -4.99 18.50 -6.57
N GLY A 36 -3.94 18.76 -5.79
CA GLY A 36 -4.05 19.37 -4.46
C GLY A 36 -3.84 20.89 -4.43
N GLY A 37 -3.32 21.48 -5.51
CA GLY A 37 -2.96 22.91 -5.55
C GLY A 37 -1.81 23.29 -4.61
N THR A 38 -1.09 22.32 -4.06
CA THR A 38 0.03 22.51 -3.13
C THR A 38 1.36 22.38 -3.87
N THR A 39 2.29 23.28 -3.59
CA THR A 39 3.65 23.22 -4.14
C THR A 39 4.62 22.92 -3.00
N TYR A 40 5.37 21.84 -3.14
CA TYR A 40 6.45 21.47 -2.24
C TYR A 40 7.79 21.91 -2.81
N THR A 41 8.75 22.20 -1.91
CA THR A 41 10.16 22.34 -2.30
C THR A 41 10.77 20.94 -2.51
N ASP A 42 11.89 20.88 -3.22
CA ASP A 42 12.61 19.60 -3.39
C ASP A 42 13.05 19.00 -2.05
N GLU A 43 13.40 19.84 -1.08
CA GLU A 43 13.80 19.42 0.28
C GLU A 43 12.61 18.83 1.05
N ASP A 44 11.45 19.49 1.02
CA ASP A 44 10.22 19.01 1.66
C ASP A 44 9.81 17.67 1.05
N MET A 45 9.83 17.56 -0.27
CA MET A 45 9.47 16.33 -0.96
C MET A 45 10.46 15.19 -0.67
N ALA A 46 11.76 15.47 -0.65
CA ALA A 46 12.78 14.48 -0.28
C ALA A 46 12.59 13.98 1.16
N SER A 47 12.12 14.82 2.08
CA SER A 47 11.75 14.42 3.43
C SER A 47 10.47 13.56 3.46
N GLU A 48 9.46 13.95 2.69
CA GLU A 48 8.17 13.25 2.61
C GLU A 48 8.34 11.82 2.09
N ILE A 49 9.03 11.64 0.98
CA ILE A 49 9.21 10.31 0.38
C ILE A 49 10.00 9.32 1.23
N LYS A 50 10.83 9.79 2.18
CA LYS A 50 11.53 8.91 3.14
C LYS A 50 10.59 8.26 4.13
N ASN A 51 9.44 8.88 4.39
CA ASN A 51 8.45 8.41 5.36
C ASN A 51 7.41 7.48 4.74
N VAL A 52 7.44 7.31 3.41
CA VAL A 52 6.50 6.45 2.68
C VAL A 52 7.22 5.20 2.19
N THR A 53 6.79 4.04 2.67
CA THR A 53 7.25 2.75 2.18
C THR A 53 6.39 2.32 0.99
N PHE A 54 7.05 1.97 -0.12
CA PHE A 54 6.42 1.28 -1.22
C PHE A 54 6.78 -0.20 -1.11
N TRP A 55 5.75 -1.04 -1.21
CA TRP A 55 5.93 -2.49 -1.20
C TRP A 55 6.38 -2.96 -2.58
N THR A 56 7.41 -3.80 -2.60
CA THR A 56 7.95 -4.42 -3.81
C THR A 56 7.31 -5.79 -4.06
N TRP A 57 7.59 -6.39 -5.21
CA TRP A 57 7.21 -7.78 -5.46
C TRP A 57 7.89 -8.74 -4.49
N GLU A 58 9.16 -8.49 -4.14
CA GLU A 58 9.89 -9.29 -3.15
C GLU A 58 9.21 -9.24 -1.77
N ASP A 59 8.75 -8.05 -1.36
CA ASP A 59 8.00 -7.91 -0.11
C ASP A 59 6.68 -8.69 -0.15
N LEU A 60 5.92 -8.58 -1.25
CA LEU A 60 4.64 -9.24 -1.40
C LEU A 60 4.74 -10.77 -1.40
N GLU A 61 5.81 -11.31 -1.99
CA GLU A 61 6.09 -12.74 -2.04
C GLU A 61 6.69 -13.30 -0.74
N ASN A 62 7.10 -12.41 0.16
CA ASN A 62 7.65 -12.82 1.45
C ASN A 62 6.53 -13.44 2.32
N PRO A 63 6.70 -14.66 2.85
CA PRO A 63 5.73 -15.28 3.76
C PRO A 63 5.43 -14.46 5.02
N GLU A 64 6.37 -13.59 5.41
CA GLU A 64 6.21 -12.68 6.55
C GLU A 64 5.51 -11.36 6.16
N TYR A 65 4.98 -11.26 4.94
CA TYR A 65 4.28 -10.06 4.47
C TYR A 65 3.09 -9.72 5.39
N PRO A 66 3.09 -8.52 5.99
CA PRO A 66 2.13 -8.18 7.05
C PRO A 66 0.76 -7.76 6.51
N PHE A 67 0.17 -8.55 5.62
CA PHE A 67 -1.13 -8.26 5.02
C PHE A 67 -2.21 -8.07 6.10
N GLY A 68 -2.88 -6.93 6.05
CA GLY A 68 -3.96 -6.61 6.98
C GLY A 68 -3.51 -6.15 8.37
N ASN A 69 -2.22 -6.12 8.67
CA ASN A 69 -1.74 -5.71 9.99
C ASN A 69 -2.21 -4.30 10.38
N THR A 70 -2.20 -3.35 9.44
CA THR A 70 -2.71 -1.98 9.69
C THR A 70 -4.19 -1.99 10.08
N MET A 71 -5.00 -2.84 9.46
CA MET A 71 -6.43 -2.98 9.81
C MET A 71 -6.62 -3.53 11.21
N LYS A 72 -5.79 -4.50 11.61
CA LYS A 72 -5.84 -5.08 12.96
C LYS A 72 -5.43 -4.05 14.02
N VAL A 73 -4.30 -3.37 13.82
CA VAL A 73 -3.83 -2.32 14.72
C VAL A 73 -4.86 -1.19 14.86
N MET A 74 -5.47 -0.78 13.75
CA MET A 74 -6.54 0.23 13.78
C MET A 74 -7.77 -0.28 14.51
N GLY A 75 -8.15 -1.54 14.31
CA GLY A 75 -9.26 -2.18 15.01
C GLY A 75 -9.06 -2.20 16.52
N ASP A 76 -7.88 -2.61 16.97
CA ASP A 76 -7.52 -2.60 18.39
C ASP A 76 -7.62 -1.19 18.99
N PHE A 77 -7.04 -0.20 18.32
CA PHE A 77 -7.14 1.21 18.73
C PHE A 77 -8.59 1.69 18.83
N LEU A 78 -9.42 1.41 17.83
CA LEU A 78 -10.81 1.84 17.82
C LEU A 78 -11.64 1.16 18.94
N MET A 79 -11.30 -0.08 19.30
CA MET A 79 -11.93 -0.75 20.46
C MET A 79 -11.48 -0.14 21.77
N GLU A 80 -10.19 0.15 21.95
CA GLU A 80 -9.65 0.81 23.15
C GLU A 80 -10.28 2.18 23.38
N GLU A 81 -10.54 2.94 22.30
CA GLU A 81 -11.21 4.23 22.35
C GLU A 81 -12.76 4.13 22.45
N GLY A 82 -13.32 2.93 22.45
CA GLY A 82 -14.77 2.71 22.54
C GLY A 82 -15.55 3.16 21.30
N LEU A 83 -14.89 3.28 20.16
CA LEU A 83 -15.49 3.70 18.89
C LEU A 83 -16.12 2.54 18.11
N ILE A 84 -15.72 1.32 18.41
CA ILE A 84 -16.35 0.08 17.91
C ILE A 84 -16.58 -0.88 19.08
N GLU A 85 -17.49 -1.83 18.91
CA GLU A 85 -17.87 -2.77 19.97
C GLU A 85 -16.72 -3.74 20.28
N GLU A 86 -16.62 -4.11 21.57
CA GLU A 86 -15.74 -5.18 22.00
C GLU A 86 -16.12 -6.48 21.28
N GLY A 87 -15.12 -7.16 20.70
CA GLY A 87 -15.35 -8.37 19.90
C GLY A 87 -15.56 -8.14 18.39
N SER A 88 -15.36 -6.92 17.88
CA SER A 88 -15.39 -6.63 16.44
C SER A 88 -14.20 -7.20 15.66
N MET A 89 -13.10 -7.56 16.34
CA MET A 89 -11.88 -8.08 15.67
C MET A 89 -12.13 -9.29 14.77
N PRO A 90 -12.93 -10.31 15.14
CA PRO A 90 -13.22 -11.42 14.23
C PRO A 90 -13.88 -11.00 12.93
N GLN A 91 -14.67 -9.91 12.95
CA GLN A 91 -15.30 -9.36 11.74
C GLN A 91 -14.28 -8.62 10.87
N ILE A 92 -13.36 -7.89 11.49
CA ILE A 92 -12.25 -7.22 10.80
C ILE A 92 -11.35 -8.26 10.14
N GLU A 93 -10.97 -9.31 10.87
CA GLU A 93 -10.15 -10.41 10.34
C GLU A 93 -10.84 -11.16 9.20
N ALA A 94 -12.14 -11.43 9.33
CA ALA A 94 -12.92 -12.09 8.28
C ALA A 94 -13.07 -11.22 7.01
N ALA A 95 -12.94 -9.89 7.12
CA ALA A 95 -12.98 -8.98 5.98
C ALA A 95 -11.64 -8.92 5.22
N LEU A 96 -10.54 -9.42 5.80
CA LEU A 96 -9.25 -9.49 5.12
C LEU A 96 -9.25 -10.64 4.13
N ASN A 97 -9.20 -10.32 2.85
CA ASN A 97 -9.28 -11.30 1.78
C ASN A 97 -7.90 -11.54 1.15
N HIS A 98 -7.26 -12.63 1.54
CA HIS A 98 -5.96 -13.06 1.00
C HIS A 98 -6.03 -13.59 -0.44
N ASP A 99 -7.18 -14.03 -0.91
CA ASP A 99 -7.34 -14.65 -2.23
C ASP A 99 -6.85 -13.74 -3.37
N PHE A 100 -7.06 -12.43 -3.23
CA PHE A 100 -6.58 -11.47 -4.23
C PHE A 100 -5.06 -11.33 -4.23
N VAL A 101 -4.41 -11.41 -3.08
CA VAL A 101 -2.94 -11.37 -2.97
C VAL A 101 -2.34 -12.62 -3.60
N ASP A 102 -2.86 -13.79 -3.27
CA ASP A 102 -2.39 -15.07 -3.82
C ASP A 102 -2.53 -15.09 -5.35
N ARG A 103 -3.70 -14.71 -5.86
CA ARG A 103 -3.96 -14.62 -7.30
C ARG A 103 -3.11 -13.56 -8.00
N LEU A 104 -2.79 -12.47 -7.33
CA LEU A 104 -1.91 -11.43 -7.84
C LEU A 104 -0.48 -11.97 -8.00
N ILE A 105 0.03 -12.69 -7.01
CA ILE A 105 1.34 -13.33 -7.06
C ILE A 105 1.41 -14.36 -8.22
N GLU A 106 0.39 -15.20 -8.33
CA GLU A 106 0.29 -16.17 -9.43
C GLU A 106 0.25 -15.48 -10.80
N TYR A 107 -0.56 -14.43 -10.94
CA TYR A 107 -0.66 -13.65 -12.16
C TYR A 107 0.67 -13.01 -12.55
N HIS A 108 1.36 -12.40 -11.58
CA HIS A 108 2.66 -11.79 -11.81
C HIS A 108 3.69 -12.82 -12.29
N LYS A 109 3.80 -13.96 -11.61
CA LYS A 109 4.72 -15.05 -11.99
C LYS A 109 4.44 -15.63 -13.38
N ALA A 110 3.20 -15.64 -13.79
CA ALA A 110 2.81 -16.16 -15.11
C ALA A 110 3.10 -15.19 -16.27
N ASN A 111 3.36 -13.90 -15.98
CA ASN A 111 3.54 -12.84 -16.97
C ASN A 111 4.92 -12.15 -16.91
N GLN A 112 5.86 -12.74 -16.19
CA GLN A 112 7.27 -12.32 -16.19
C GLN A 112 8.03 -12.72 -17.45
#